data_b6950106ef51987a8bc01c8801a4650e
#
_entry.id   b6950106ef51987a8bc01c8801a4650e
#
_cell.length_a   1.000
_cell.length_b   1.000
_cell.length_c   1.000
_cell.angle_alpha   90.00
_cell.angle_beta   90.00
_cell.angle_gamma   90.00
#
_symmetry.space_group_name_H-M   'P 1'
#
loop_
_entity.id
_entity.type
_entity.pdbx_description
1 polymer ?
#
loop_
_entity_poly.entity_id
_entity_poly.type
_entity_poly.pdbx_seq_one_letter_code
_entity_poly.pdbx_strand_id
1 'polypeptide(L)' 'MEQVKAAITKHQEEEYVSSLGVVCPQCESGDLKGGDISINDGLALQDVHCNACGIDWTDKYILTGICETEAS' A
#
# COMPACT_ATOMS: atom_id res chain seq x y z
N MET A 1 22.13 13.97 8.80
CA MET A 1 21.60 13.83 8.28
C MET A 1 20.92 12.83 8.21
N GLU A 2 20.22 12.56 8.12
CA GLU A 2 19.59 11.65 8.16
C GLU A 2 19.41 11.04 7.09
N GLN A 3 19.27 10.22 6.89
CA GLN A 3 19.21 9.67 5.89
C GLN A 3 18.09 8.94 5.77
N VAL A 4 17.32 9.00 5.13
CA VAL A 4 16.26 8.35 4.99
C VAL A 4 16.43 7.24 4.21
N LYS A 5 16.26 6.18 4.55
CA LYS A 5 16.53 5.18 3.84
C LYS A 5 15.44 4.84 3.00
N ALA A 6 15.33 4.36 2.00
CA ALA A 6 14.26 3.77 1.24
C ALA A 6 13.06 4.64 1.10
N ALA A 7 13.25 5.91 0.93
CA ALA A 7 12.12 6.77 0.77
C ALA A 7 11.43 6.49 -0.55
N ILE A 8 10.13 6.36 -0.54
CA ILE A 8 9.37 6.11 -1.75
C ILE A 8 9.09 7.46 -2.39
N THR A 9 9.53 7.64 -3.64
CA THR A 9 9.32 8.89 -4.35
C THR A 9 7.90 8.99 -4.83
N LYS A 10 7.50 10.19 -5.22
CA LYS A 10 6.16 10.40 -5.73
C LYS A 10 5.93 9.58 -6.99
N HIS A 11 6.92 9.49 -7.85
CA HIS A 11 6.79 8.69 -9.06
C HIS A 11 6.60 7.21 -8.72
N GLN A 12 7.33 6.72 -7.73
CA GLN A 12 7.19 5.32 -7.33
C GLN A 12 5.82 5.07 -6.72
N GLU A 13 5.30 6.04 -5.99
CA GLU A 13 3.98 5.90 -5.42
C GLU A 13 2.92 5.84 -6.51
N GLU A 14 3.05 6.67 -7.52
CA GLU A 14 2.09 6.68 -8.61
C GLU A 14 2.12 5.37 -9.38
N GLU A 15 3.29 4.82 -9.58
CA GLU A 15 3.39 3.55 -10.28
C GLU A 15 2.83 2.42 -9.44
N TYR A 16 3.02 2.48 -8.14
CA TYR A 16 2.48 1.47 -7.24
C TYR A 16 0.96 1.49 -7.27
N VAL A 17 0.37 2.69 -7.20
CA VAL A 17 -1.08 2.80 -7.23
C VAL A 17 -1.60 2.32 -8.57
N SER A 18 -0.90 2.63 -9.65
CA SER A 18 -1.31 2.20 -10.97
C SER A 18 -1.27 0.68 -11.12
N SER A 19 -0.37 0.03 -10.39
CA SER A 19 -0.30 -1.43 -10.43
C SER A 19 -1.33 -2.07 -9.51
N LEU A 20 -2.13 -1.28 -8.82
CA LEU A 20 -3.15 -1.76 -7.88
C LEU A 20 -2.52 -2.43 -6.68
N GLY A 21 -1.32 -2.00 -6.32
CA GLY A 21 -0.67 -2.49 -5.11
C GLY A 21 -0.13 -3.89 -5.18
N VAL A 22 0.17 -4.38 -6.37
CA VAL A 22 0.64 -5.77 -6.49
C VAL A 22 2.14 -5.91 -6.59
N VAL A 23 2.89 -4.82 -6.72
CA VAL A 23 4.34 -4.91 -6.78
C VAL A 23 4.96 -3.88 -5.86
N CYS A 24 6.15 -4.15 -5.38
CA CYS A 24 6.86 -3.25 -4.50
C CYS A 24 7.19 -1.95 -5.22
N PRO A 25 6.95 -0.79 -4.62
CA PRO A 25 7.26 0.47 -5.29
C PRO A 25 8.76 0.72 -5.44
N GLN A 26 9.59 0.00 -4.73
CA GLN A 26 11.04 0.17 -4.83
C GLN A 26 11.67 -0.85 -5.77
N CYS A 27 11.45 -2.11 -5.58
CA CYS A 27 12.13 -3.14 -6.35
C CYS A 27 11.23 -3.86 -7.32
N GLU A 28 9.95 -3.53 -7.33
CA GLU A 28 8.98 -4.09 -8.27
C GLU A 28 8.75 -5.59 -8.10
N SER A 29 9.10 -6.14 -6.95
CA SER A 29 8.84 -7.53 -6.68
C SER A 29 7.39 -7.71 -6.29
N GLY A 30 6.81 -8.83 -6.62
CA GLY A 30 5.45 -9.13 -6.20
C GLY A 30 5.39 -9.86 -4.86
N ASP A 31 6.53 -10.05 -4.19
CA ASP A 31 6.59 -10.80 -2.95
C ASP A 31 6.30 -9.88 -1.78
N LEU A 32 5.04 -9.50 -1.61
CA LEU A 32 4.62 -8.56 -0.59
C LEU A 32 3.82 -9.25 0.48
N LYS A 33 3.92 -8.76 1.70
CA LYS A 33 3.18 -9.30 2.81
C LYS A 33 2.34 -8.21 3.43
N GLY A 34 1.02 -8.39 3.45
CA GLY A 34 0.12 -7.44 4.09
C GLY A 34 0.03 -7.71 5.57
N GLY A 35 -0.05 -6.64 6.34
CA GLY A 35 -0.20 -6.74 7.78
C GLY A 35 -1.58 -6.31 8.22
N ASP A 36 -1.65 -5.72 9.40
CA ASP A 36 -2.93 -5.34 9.98
C ASP A 36 -3.57 -4.18 9.22
N ILE A 37 -4.88 -4.15 9.23
CA ILE A 37 -5.65 -3.11 8.62
C ILE A 37 -6.34 -2.32 9.71
N SER A 38 -6.25 -1.00 9.62
CA SER A 38 -6.88 -0.10 10.56
C SER A 38 -7.87 0.75 9.80
N ILE A 39 -9.12 0.82 10.24
CA ILE A 39 -10.15 1.57 9.57
C ILE A 39 -10.68 2.64 10.50
N ASN A 40 -10.74 3.87 10.03
CA ASN A 40 -11.17 4.97 10.86
C ASN A 40 -11.66 6.13 10.00
N ASP A 41 -12.90 6.58 10.23
CA ASP A 41 -13.43 7.76 9.56
C ASP A 41 -13.30 7.73 8.03
N GLY A 42 -13.64 6.61 7.43
CA GLY A 42 -13.59 6.50 5.97
C GLY A 42 -12.21 6.31 5.41
N LEU A 43 -11.24 6.05 6.25
CA LEU A 43 -9.87 5.85 5.84
C LEU A 43 -9.40 4.49 6.33
N ALA A 44 -8.80 3.71 5.49
CA ALA A 44 -8.23 2.43 5.90
C ALA A 44 -6.75 2.43 5.61
N LEU A 45 -5.98 1.96 6.55
CA LEU A 45 -4.52 1.88 6.41
C LEU A 45 -4.10 0.44 6.62
N GLN A 46 -3.20 -0.03 5.79
CA GLN A 46 -2.69 -1.38 5.91
C GLN A 46 -1.18 -1.36 5.79
N ASP A 47 -0.49 -1.96 6.75
CA ASP A 47 0.96 -2.05 6.69
C ASP A 47 1.34 -3.12 5.68
N VAL A 48 2.35 -2.85 4.87
CA VAL A 48 2.81 -3.79 3.86
C VAL A 48 4.33 -3.89 3.93
N HIS A 49 4.83 -5.08 3.76
CA HIS A 49 6.27 -5.34 3.82
C HIS A 49 6.69 -6.06 2.54
N CYS A 50 7.80 -5.63 1.96
CA CYS A 50 8.33 -6.32 0.79
C CYS A 50 9.36 -7.33 1.26
N ASN A 51 9.12 -8.60 0.98
CA ASN A 51 10.04 -9.64 1.39
C ASN A 51 11.30 -9.68 0.55
N ALA A 52 11.29 -9.04 -0.62
CA ALA A 52 12.44 -9.06 -1.52
C ALA A 52 13.46 -8.00 -1.13
N CYS A 53 13.06 -6.78 -0.88
CA CYS A 53 14.02 -5.74 -0.56
C CYS A 53 13.92 -5.24 0.87
N GLY A 54 12.91 -5.67 1.60
CA GLY A 54 12.83 -5.40 3.04
C GLY A 54 12.24 -4.07 3.46
N ILE A 55 11.69 -3.28 2.53
CA ILE A 55 11.12 -2.02 2.96
C ILE A 55 9.69 -2.21 3.44
N ASP A 56 9.23 -1.26 4.21
CA ASP A 56 7.87 -1.26 4.73
C ASP A 56 7.18 0.02 4.32
N TRP A 57 5.89 -0.06 4.11
CA TRP A 57 5.09 1.14 3.88
C TRP A 57 3.68 0.87 4.34
N THR A 58 2.84 1.90 4.28
CA THR A 58 1.44 1.77 4.67
C THR A 58 0.58 2.17 3.48
N ASP A 59 -0.28 1.26 3.05
CA ASP A 59 -1.23 1.56 2.01
C ASP A 59 -2.36 2.38 2.59
N LYS A 60 -2.82 3.36 1.86
CA LYS A 60 -3.90 4.21 2.30
C LYS A 60 -5.08 4.06 1.35
N TYR A 61 -6.23 3.72 1.88
CA TYR A 61 -7.45 3.56 1.11
C TYR A 61 -8.48 4.56 1.61
N ILE A 62 -9.22 5.14 0.70
CA ILE A 62 -10.22 6.13 1.06
C ILE A 62 -11.57 5.62 0.61
N LEU A 63 -12.57 5.74 1.46
CA LEU A 63 -13.91 5.33 1.11
C LEU A 63 -14.39 6.16 -0.07
N THR A 64 -14.74 5.53 -1.17
CA THR A 64 -15.15 6.24 -2.36
C THR A 64 -16.58 5.97 -2.73
N GLY A 65 -17.24 5.04 -2.08
CA GLY A 65 -18.62 4.73 -2.42
C GLY A 65 -19.07 3.44 -1.76
N ILE A 66 -20.23 3.00 -2.15
CA ILE A 66 -20.81 1.81 -1.60
C ILE A 66 -21.21 0.90 -2.73
N CYS A 67 -20.90 -0.36 -2.60
CA CYS A 67 -21.42 -1.37 -3.51
C CYS A 67 -22.51 -2.09 -2.77
N GLU A 68 -23.72 -2.07 -3.32
CA GLU A 68 -24.82 -2.71 -2.65
C GLU A 68 -24.64 -4.19 -2.61
N THR A 69 -24.80 -4.79 -1.45
CA THR A 69 -24.65 -6.22 -1.32
C THR A 69 -25.96 -6.87 -1.66
N GLU A 70 -25.92 -7.86 -2.54
CA GLU A 70 -27.09 -8.53 -2.88
C GLU A 70 -27.52 -9.38 -1.80
N ALA A 71 -28.68 -9.24 -1.37
CA ALA A 71 -29.10 -10.05 -0.29
C ALA A 71 -29.49 -11.35 -0.81
N SER A 72 -29.05 -12.33 -0.46
CA SER A 72 -29.42 -13.57 -1.04
C SER A 72 -30.08 -14.49 -0.14
#